data_fae4d186857715ed2bb98bd6358affaa
#
_entry.id   fae4d186857715ed2bb98bd6358affaa
#
_cell.length_a   1.000
_cell.length_b   1.000
_cell.length_c   1.000
_cell.angle_alpha   90.00
_cell.angle_beta   90.00
_cell.angle_gamma   90.00
#
_symmetry.space_group_name_H-M   'P 1'
#
loop_
_entity.id
_entity.type
_entity.pdbx_description
1 polymer ?
#
loop_
_entity_poly.entity_id
_entity_poly.type
_entity_poly.pdbx_seq_one_letter_code
_entity_poly.pdbx_strand_id
1 'polypeptide(L)'
;ALARATSDRRNLDDLAVEVVTGDLRDPDSLAAALAGCDALFHVAADYRLWVPDPDSIYAINVDGSRALIEAAMAAGIERVVYTSSVATLGLNRDGATAHEDTPVSLEHMIGHYKRSKFLAEATVQDLVRDHGAPVIIVNPSTPVGPRDVKPTPTGRMIVEAAAGRMPAFVDTGLNLVHVDDVA
;
A
#
# COMPACT_ATOMS: atom_id res chain seq x y z
N ALA A 1 -10.13 -7.57 -10.80
CA ALA A 1 -9.36 -7.47 -9.55
C ALA A 1 -8.36 -8.60 -9.45
N LEU A 2 -7.09 -8.32 -9.15
CA LEU A 2 -6.06 -9.33 -8.89
C LEU A 2 -6.12 -9.78 -7.42
N ALA A 3 -6.20 -11.09 -7.18
CA ALA A 3 -6.18 -11.68 -5.85
C ALA A 3 -5.34 -12.96 -5.84
N ARG A 4 -4.61 -13.22 -4.75
CA ARG A 4 -3.91 -14.50 -4.59
C ARG A 4 -4.92 -15.64 -4.39
N ALA A 5 -4.54 -16.86 -4.74
CA ALA A 5 -5.39 -18.04 -4.54
C ALA A 5 -5.87 -18.20 -3.08
N THR A 6 -5.05 -17.77 -2.12
CA THR A 6 -5.32 -17.84 -0.67
C THR A 6 -5.95 -16.58 -0.09
N SER A 7 -6.26 -15.56 -0.90
CA SER A 7 -6.87 -14.31 -0.42
C SER A 7 -8.30 -14.51 0.05
N ASP A 8 -8.66 -13.85 1.14
CA ASP A 8 -10.07 -13.69 1.53
C ASP A 8 -10.76 -12.80 0.50
N ARG A 9 -11.85 -13.29 -0.08
CA ARG A 9 -12.58 -12.61 -1.17
C ARG A 9 -13.90 -11.99 -0.73
N ARG A 10 -14.26 -12.06 0.55
CA ARG A 10 -15.54 -11.54 1.07
C ARG A 10 -15.83 -10.08 0.68
N ASN A 11 -14.78 -9.25 0.53
CA ASN A 11 -14.96 -7.87 0.08
C ASN A 11 -15.25 -7.75 -1.43
N LEU A 12 -15.14 -8.83 -2.18
CA LEU A 12 -15.39 -8.87 -3.63
C LEU A 12 -16.71 -9.58 -3.98
N ASP A 13 -17.33 -10.31 -3.04
CA ASP A 13 -18.46 -11.21 -3.31
C ASP A 13 -19.68 -10.49 -3.90
N ASP A 14 -19.93 -9.23 -3.49
CA ASP A 14 -21.09 -8.44 -3.94
C ASP A 14 -20.72 -7.43 -5.05
N LEU A 15 -19.49 -7.51 -5.59
CA LEU A 15 -19.05 -6.60 -6.63
C LEU A 15 -19.08 -7.25 -8.01
N ALA A 16 -19.56 -6.50 -9.01
CA ALA A 16 -19.54 -6.92 -10.41
C ALA A 16 -18.11 -6.77 -11.01
N VAL A 17 -17.15 -7.54 -10.49
CA VAL A 17 -15.77 -7.51 -10.90
C VAL A 17 -15.29 -8.90 -11.31
N GLU A 18 -14.48 -8.99 -12.36
CA GLU A 18 -13.73 -10.19 -12.68
C GLU A 18 -12.57 -10.35 -11.69
N VAL A 19 -12.40 -11.55 -11.12
CA VAL A 19 -11.30 -11.84 -10.21
C VAL A 19 -10.29 -12.76 -10.90
N VAL A 20 -9.09 -12.21 -11.14
CA VAL A 20 -7.96 -12.94 -11.70
C VAL A 20 -7.04 -13.38 -10.57
N THR A 21 -6.58 -14.62 -10.62
CA THR A 21 -5.63 -15.15 -9.64
C THR A 21 -4.21 -14.82 -10.05
N GLY A 22 -3.41 -14.21 -9.15
CA GLY A 22 -2.00 -13.92 -9.37
C GLY A 22 -1.30 -13.45 -8.10
N ASP A 23 0.00 -13.24 -8.18
CA ASP A 23 0.86 -12.78 -7.08
C ASP A 23 1.85 -11.75 -7.60
N LEU A 24 2.14 -10.71 -6.80
CA LEU A 24 3.14 -9.68 -7.16
C LEU A 24 4.54 -10.24 -7.42
N ARG A 25 4.82 -11.44 -6.90
CA ARG A 25 6.10 -12.15 -7.08
C ARG A 25 6.12 -13.05 -8.32
N ASP A 26 5.03 -13.09 -9.10
CA ASP A 26 4.89 -13.90 -10.31
C ASP A 26 4.61 -12.98 -11.50
N PRO A 27 5.65 -12.56 -12.27
CA PRO A 27 5.51 -11.65 -13.40
C PRO A 27 4.56 -12.15 -14.49
N ASP A 28 4.49 -13.45 -14.73
CA ASP A 28 3.61 -14.02 -15.75
C ASP A 28 2.13 -13.81 -15.38
N SER A 29 1.81 -13.97 -14.09
CA SER A 29 0.46 -13.72 -13.58
C SER A 29 0.07 -12.24 -13.66
N LEU A 30 1.05 -11.31 -13.53
CA LEU A 30 0.81 -9.87 -13.65
C LEU A 30 0.48 -9.49 -15.09
N ALA A 31 1.26 -9.98 -16.06
CA ALA A 31 1.02 -9.72 -17.48
C ALA A 31 -0.36 -10.21 -17.91
N ALA A 32 -0.76 -11.42 -17.48
CA ALA A 32 -2.08 -11.97 -17.77
C ALA A 32 -3.21 -11.14 -17.16
N ALA A 33 -3.03 -10.64 -15.93
CA ALA A 33 -4.05 -9.84 -15.23
C ALA A 33 -4.23 -8.44 -15.81
N LEU A 34 -3.22 -7.88 -16.46
CA LEU A 34 -3.25 -6.53 -17.02
C LEU A 34 -3.78 -6.51 -18.47
N ALA A 35 -3.95 -7.65 -19.09
CA ALA A 35 -4.43 -7.74 -20.47
C ALA A 35 -5.81 -7.09 -20.61
N GLY A 36 -5.92 -6.10 -21.50
CA GLY A 36 -7.17 -5.37 -21.78
C GLY A 36 -7.58 -4.35 -20.69
N CYS A 37 -6.68 -4.01 -19.77
CA CYS A 37 -6.91 -2.95 -18.79
C CYS A 37 -6.45 -1.59 -19.33
N ASP A 38 -7.22 -0.53 -19.09
CA ASP A 38 -6.90 0.84 -19.43
C ASP A 38 -6.21 1.59 -18.28
N ALA A 39 -6.41 1.16 -17.05
CA ALA A 39 -5.85 1.78 -15.86
C ALA A 39 -5.50 0.73 -14.80
N LEU A 40 -4.55 1.06 -13.94
CA LEU A 40 -4.13 0.24 -12.80
C LEU A 40 -4.24 1.02 -11.50
N PHE A 41 -4.97 0.45 -10.53
CA PHE A 41 -4.93 0.86 -9.12
C PHE A 41 -4.07 -0.14 -8.35
N HIS A 42 -2.85 0.23 -8.02
CA HIS A 42 -1.94 -0.61 -7.26
C HIS A 42 -2.10 -0.33 -5.75
N VAL A 43 -2.95 -1.12 -5.11
CA VAL A 43 -3.26 -1.02 -3.67
C VAL A 43 -2.59 -2.14 -2.86
N ALA A 44 -2.16 -3.21 -3.53
CA ALA A 44 -1.60 -4.38 -2.88
C ALA A 44 -0.27 -4.08 -2.18
N ALA A 45 -0.17 -4.46 -0.91
CA ALA A 45 1.06 -4.39 -0.12
C ALA A 45 1.03 -5.41 1.03
N ASP A 46 2.20 -5.76 1.54
CA ASP A 46 2.33 -6.40 2.84
C ASP A 46 2.45 -5.30 3.91
N TYR A 47 1.42 -5.19 4.76
CA TYR A 47 1.30 -4.17 5.80
C TYR A 47 1.59 -4.70 7.21
N ARG A 48 2.14 -5.91 7.34
CA ARG A 48 2.47 -6.48 8.64
C ARG A 48 3.60 -5.68 9.30
N LEU A 49 3.39 -5.27 10.55
CA LEU A 49 4.38 -4.50 11.30
C LEU A 49 5.54 -5.38 11.77
N TRP A 50 5.31 -6.68 11.89
CA TRP A 50 6.31 -7.67 12.24
C TRP A 50 6.17 -8.90 11.33
N VAL A 51 7.29 -9.39 10.84
CA VAL A 51 7.40 -10.59 10.00
C VAL A 51 8.60 -11.43 10.46
N PRO A 52 8.50 -12.76 10.46
CA PRO A 52 9.63 -13.63 10.85
C PRO A 52 10.77 -13.57 9.83
N ASP A 53 10.45 -13.34 8.56
CA ASP A 53 11.38 -13.17 7.44
C ASP A 53 11.19 -11.77 6.84
N PRO A 54 12.09 -10.81 7.17
CA PRO A 54 12.00 -9.47 6.64
C PRO A 54 12.13 -9.36 5.12
N ASP A 55 12.87 -10.25 4.47
CA ASP A 55 13.08 -10.18 3.02
C ASP A 55 11.76 -10.36 2.26
N SER A 56 10.83 -11.12 2.83
CA SER A 56 9.52 -11.33 2.24
C SER A 56 8.70 -10.05 2.06
N ILE A 57 8.82 -9.08 2.98
CA ILE A 57 8.08 -7.81 2.87
C ILE A 57 8.69 -6.90 1.80
N TYR A 58 10.02 -6.94 1.63
CA TYR A 58 10.69 -6.19 0.57
C TYR A 58 10.41 -6.78 -0.82
N ALA A 59 10.45 -8.09 -0.95
CA ALA A 59 10.11 -8.78 -2.20
C ALA A 59 8.67 -8.46 -2.66
N ILE A 60 7.72 -8.31 -1.74
CA ILE A 60 6.33 -7.95 -2.08
C ILE A 60 6.21 -6.45 -2.35
N ASN A 61 6.67 -5.61 -1.42
CA ASN A 61 6.39 -4.17 -1.48
C ASN A 61 7.29 -3.44 -2.49
N VAL A 62 8.56 -3.81 -2.61
CA VAL A 62 9.53 -3.14 -3.48
C VAL A 62 9.57 -3.84 -4.85
N ASP A 63 10.00 -5.10 -4.88
CA ASP A 63 10.22 -5.81 -6.14
C ASP A 63 8.88 -6.08 -6.85
N GLY A 64 7.85 -6.45 -6.09
CA GLY A 64 6.50 -6.66 -6.62
C GLY A 64 5.86 -5.39 -7.17
N SER A 65 6.07 -4.23 -6.54
CA SER A 65 5.58 -2.95 -7.07
C SER A 65 6.31 -2.55 -8.35
N ARG A 66 7.64 -2.73 -8.40
CA ARG A 66 8.42 -2.54 -9.61
C ARG A 66 7.89 -3.41 -10.74
N ALA A 67 7.79 -4.71 -10.52
CA ALA A 67 7.36 -5.68 -11.53
C ALA A 67 5.95 -5.37 -12.06
N LEU A 68 5.02 -4.99 -11.18
CA LEU A 68 3.66 -4.65 -11.58
C LEU A 68 3.61 -3.37 -12.45
N ILE A 69 4.36 -2.33 -12.10
CA ILE A 69 4.39 -1.09 -12.87
C ILE A 69 5.10 -1.30 -14.21
N GLU A 70 6.21 -2.04 -14.25
CA GLU A 70 6.88 -2.41 -15.50
C GLU A 70 5.97 -3.24 -16.42
N ALA A 71 5.21 -4.20 -15.86
CA ALA A 71 4.23 -4.97 -16.61
C ALA A 71 3.07 -4.07 -17.14
N ALA A 72 2.62 -3.09 -16.34
CA ALA A 72 1.61 -2.13 -16.77
C ALA A 72 2.10 -1.26 -17.92
N MET A 73 3.35 -0.78 -17.87
CA MET A 73 3.97 -0.05 -18.98
C MET A 73 4.08 -0.90 -20.26
N ALA A 74 4.51 -2.16 -20.10
CA ALA A 74 4.60 -3.11 -21.22
C ALA A 74 3.23 -3.44 -21.84
N ALA A 75 2.17 -3.44 -21.04
CA ALA A 75 0.78 -3.61 -21.48
C ALA A 75 0.16 -2.34 -22.10
N GLY A 76 0.88 -1.20 -22.11
CA GLY A 76 0.40 0.07 -22.64
C GLY A 76 -0.62 0.78 -21.75
N ILE A 77 -0.65 0.50 -20.44
CA ILE A 77 -1.54 1.18 -19.48
C ILE A 77 -1.07 2.62 -19.32
N GLU A 78 -1.97 3.56 -19.56
CA GLU A 78 -1.68 5.00 -19.55
C GLU A 78 -1.92 5.67 -18.19
N ARG A 79 -2.53 4.98 -17.23
CA ARG A 79 -2.89 5.53 -15.93
C ARG A 79 -2.63 4.52 -14.83
N VAL A 80 -1.71 4.84 -13.95
CA VAL A 80 -1.41 4.03 -12.76
C VAL A 80 -1.56 4.89 -11.52
N VAL A 81 -2.36 4.45 -10.57
CA VAL A 81 -2.42 5.03 -9.22
C VAL A 81 -1.70 4.08 -8.27
N TYR A 82 -0.58 4.52 -7.72
CA TYR A 82 0.18 3.77 -6.72
C TYR A 82 -0.17 4.24 -5.31
N THR A 83 -0.75 3.35 -4.51
CA THR A 83 -1.06 3.63 -3.11
C THR A 83 0.17 3.42 -2.23
N SER A 84 0.84 4.51 -1.90
CA SER A 84 1.93 4.53 -0.94
C SER A 84 1.38 4.67 0.49
N SER A 85 1.94 5.52 1.31
CA SER A 85 1.51 5.69 2.71
C SER A 85 2.03 7.01 3.26
N VAL A 86 1.28 7.67 4.13
CA VAL A 86 1.79 8.77 4.96
C VAL A 86 3.04 8.36 5.75
N ALA A 87 3.26 7.07 5.98
CA ALA A 87 4.43 6.54 6.67
C ALA A 87 5.76 6.78 5.94
N THR A 88 5.72 7.16 4.64
CA THR A 88 6.90 7.51 3.84
C THR A 88 7.24 9.00 3.93
N LEU A 89 6.34 9.83 4.45
CA LEU A 89 6.54 11.27 4.57
C LEU A 89 7.42 11.63 5.78
N GLY A 90 8.10 12.75 5.68
CA GLY A 90 8.85 13.34 6.78
C GLY A 90 7.95 13.91 7.88
N LEU A 91 8.57 14.29 8.99
CA LEU A 91 7.93 15.01 10.08
C LEU A 91 8.62 16.37 10.27
N ASN A 92 7.84 17.42 10.40
CA ASN A 92 8.36 18.75 10.74
C ASN A 92 8.58 18.85 12.25
N ARG A 93 9.79 19.27 12.66
CA ARG A 93 10.17 19.37 14.07
C ARG A 93 9.47 20.51 14.81
N ASP A 94 8.98 21.49 14.07
CA ASP A 94 8.26 22.66 14.59
C ASP A 94 6.75 22.43 14.76
N GLY A 95 6.28 21.20 14.44
CA GLY A 95 4.88 20.84 14.50
C GLY A 95 4.04 21.31 13.31
N ALA A 96 4.66 21.89 12.28
CA ALA A 96 3.96 22.21 11.04
C ALA A 96 3.48 20.93 10.32
N THR A 97 2.43 21.06 9.53
CA THR A 97 1.90 19.95 8.75
C THR A 97 2.95 19.46 7.74
N ALA A 98 3.19 18.15 7.73
CA ALA A 98 4.03 17.51 6.73
C ALA A 98 3.27 17.37 5.39
N HIS A 99 4.01 17.38 4.30
CA HIS A 99 3.53 17.17 2.93
C HIS A 99 4.55 16.34 2.14
N GLU A 100 4.27 16.05 0.89
CA GLU A 100 5.05 15.13 0.06
C GLU A 100 6.52 15.57 -0.12
N ASP A 101 6.78 16.89 -0.11
CA ASP A 101 8.13 17.46 -0.23
C ASP A 101 8.86 17.61 1.13
N THR A 102 8.24 17.19 2.24
CA THR A 102 8.90 17.26 3.56
C THR A 102 10.10 16.34 3.58
N PRO A 103 11.33 16.85 3.87
CA PRO A 103 12.55 16.06 3.81
C PRO A 103 12.49 14.83 4.72
N VAL A 104 12.85 13.69 4.15
CA VAL A 104 12.85 12.40 4.84
C VAL A 104 13.95 11.51 4.28
N SER A 105 14.45 10.59 5.08
CA SER A 105 15.43 9.57 4.65
C SER A 105 15.08 8.19 5.20
N LEU A 106 15.69 7.17 4.62
CA LEU A 106 15.52 5.78 5.06
C LEU A 106 15.88 5.57 6.55
N GLU A 107 16.77 6.36 7.09
CA GLU A 107 17.19 6.30 8.51
C GLU A 107 16.05 6.65 9.48
N HIS A 108 15.10 7.49 9.03
CA HIS A 108 13.91 7.84 9.81
C HIS A 108 12.83 6.74 9.80
N MET A 109 12.98 5.73 8.95
CA MET A 109 12.00 4.65 8.80
C MET A 109 12.20 3.56 9.86
N ILE A 110 11.32 3.54 10.85
CA ILE A 110 11.35 2.55 11.93
C ILE A 110 10.55 1.30 11.53
N GLY A 111 11.20 0.15 11.58
CA GLY A 111 10.60 -1.15 11.25
C GLY A 111 10.55 -1.47 9.75
N HIS A 112 10.43 -2.75 9.44
CA HIS A 112 10.51 -3.25 8.06
C HIS A 112 9.37 -2.76 7.17
N TYR A 113 8.16 -2.61 7.71
CA TYR A 113 7.03 -2.08 6.96
C TYR A 113 7.32 -0.67 6.42
N LYS A 114 7.68 0.29 7.30
CA LYS A 114 7.95 1.68 6.87
C LYS A 114 9.11 1.74 5.89
N ARG A 115 10.19 0.99 6.18
CA ARG A 115 11.37 0.91 5.29
C ARG A 115 10.99 0.37 3.91
N SER A 116 10.20 -0.71 3.86
CA SER A 116 9.76 -1.30 2.58
C SER A 116 8.85 -0.37 1.78
N LYS A 117 7.94 0.37 2.45
CA LYS A 117 7.10 1.36 1.78
C LYS A 117 7.90 2.54 1.25
N PHE A 118 8.87 3.05 2.02
CA PHE A 118 9.76 4.11 1.59
C PHE A 118 10.59 3.72 0.37
N LEU A 119 11.20 2.53 0.40
CA LEU A 119 11.98 2.01 -0.73
C LEU A 119 11.10 1.72 -1.96
N ALA A 120 9.90 1.20 -1.76
CA ALA A 120 8.95 0.98 -2.84
C ALA A 120 8.55 2.30 -3.51
N GLU A 121 8.24 3.35 -2.73
CA GLU A 121 7.91 4.66 -3.30
C GLU A 121 9.10 5.27 -4.05
N ALA A 122 10.31 5.19 -3.50
CA ALA A 122 11.53 5.62 -4.19
C ALA A 122 11.71 4.88 -5.52
N THR A 123 11.48 3.55 -5.53
CA THR A 123 11.51 2.74 -6.76
C THR A 123 10.48 3.22 -7.79
N VAL A 124 9.26 3.55 -7.34
CA VAL A 124 8.21 4.07 -8.22
C VAL A 124 8.57 5.45 -8.76
N GLN A 125 9.14 6.33 -7.93
CA GLN A 125 9.64 7.65 -8.34
C GLN A 125 10.76 7.53 -9.38
N ASP A 126 11.66 6.54 -9.23
CA ASP A 126 12.70 6.25 -10.22
C ASP A 126 12.08 5.80 -11.56
N LEU A 127 11.07 4.94 -11.55
CA LEU A 127 10.36 4.52 -12.76
C LEU A 127 9.68 5.71 -13.46
N VAL A 128 9.09 6.61 -12.70
CA VAL A 128 8.49 7.85 -13.27
C VAL A 128 9.56 8.73 -13.91
N ARG A 129 10.64 9.00 -13.17
CA ARG A 129 11.70 9.93 -13.60
C ARG A 129 12.50 9.38 -14.79
N ASP A 130 12.91 8.12 -14.73
CA ASP A 130 13.91 7.55 -15.64
C ASP A 130 13.28 6.82 -16.83
N HIS A 131 12.03 6.33 -16.68
CA HIS A 131 11.32 5.55 -17.70
C HIS A 131 9.99 6.16 -18.12
N GLY A 132 9.58 7.30 -17.54
CA GLY A 132 8.32 7.97 -17.91
C GLY A 132 7.08 7.17 -17.53
N ALA A 133 7.14 6.34 -16.47
CA ALA A 133 5.99 5.56 -16.00
C ALA A 133 4.80 6.49 -15.69
N PRO A 134 3.58 6.20 -16.17
CA PRO A 134 2.41 7.07 -16.03
C PRO A 134 1.76 6.90 -14.63
N VAL A 135 2.54 7.11 -13.57
CA VAL A 135 2.14 6.84 -12.19
C VAL A 135 1.83 8.12 -11.43
N ILE A 136 0.68 8.13 -10.77
CA ILE A 136 0.34 9.09 -9.71
C ILE A 136 0.53 8.36 -8.37
N ILE A 137 1.30 8.94 -7.46
CA ILE A 137 1.53 8.40 -6.11
C ILE A 137 0.54 9.08 -5.17
N VAL A 138 -0.15 8.30 -4.34
CA VAL A 138 -1.01 8.79 -3.27
C VAL A 138 -0.51 8.29 -1.92
N ASN A 139 -0.47 9.15 -0.92
CA ASN A 139 0.02 8.86 0.43
C ASN A 139 -1.13 8.96 1.45
N PRO A 140 -2.06 8.00 1.50
CA PRO A 140 -3.15 8.06 2.45
C PRO A 140 -2.63 8.11 3.87
N SER A 141 -3.30 8.89 4.70
CA SER A 141 -3.14 8.82 6.15
C SER A 141 -3.74 7.51 6.67
N THR A 142 -4.14 7.42 7.92
CA THR A 142 -4.67 6.17 8.47
C THR A 142 -6.13 5.97 8.07
N PRO A 143 -6.45 5.18 7.02
CA PRO A 143 -7.83 4.97 6.60
C PRO A 143 -8.56 4.09 7.61
N VAL A 144 -9.79 4.50 7.93
CA VAL A 144 -10.70 3.77 8.83
C VAL A 144 -12.07 3.72 8.17
N GLY A 145 -12.73 2.56 8.23
CA GLY A 145 -14.07 2.43 7.67
C GLY A 145 -14.60 0.99 7.69
N PRO A 146 -15.76 0.77 7.06
CA PRO A 146 -16.40 -0.54 6.99
C PRO A 146 -15.56 -1.54 6.16
N ARG A 147 -15.91 -2.82 6.28
CA ARG A 147 -15.33 -3.93 5.51
C ARG A 147 -13.86 -4.24 5.81
N ASP A 148 -13.33 -3.88 6.97
CA ASP A 148 -12.04 -4.36 7.47
C ASP A 148 -12.18 -5.82 7.98
N VAL A 149 -12.50 -6.73 7.05
CA VAL A 149 -12.87 -8.15 7.35
C VAL A 149 -11.74 -8.96 7.94
N LYS A 150 -10.51 -8.57 7.69
CA LYS A 150 -9.30 -9.07 8.35
C LYS A 150 -8.64 -7.89 9.04
N PRO A 151 -9.01 -7.59 10.29
CA PRO A 151 -8.67 -6.33 10.93
C PRO A 151 -7.21 -5.93 10.71
N THR A 152 -7.03 -4.75 10.11
CA THR A 152 -5.74 -4.09 10.02
C THR A 152 -5.22 -3.78 11.43
N PRO A 153 -3.94 -3.47 11.64
CA PRO A 153 -3.45 -3.07 12.96
C PRO A 153 -4.27 -1.95 13.60
N THR A 154 -4.66 -0.93 12.83
CA THR A 154 -5.52 0.17 13.31
C THR A 154 -6.95 -0.30 13.58
N GLY A 155 -7.55 -1.05 12.67
CA GLY A 155 -8.89 -1.59 12.86
C GLY A 155 -8.97 -2.48 14.10
N ARG A 156 -7.96 -3.33 14.33
CA ARG A 156 -7.88 -4.14 15.56
C ARG A 156 -7.80 -3.26 16.82
N MET A 157 -6.97 -2.22 16.79
CA MET A 157 -6.87 -1.28 17.91
C MET A 157 -8.23 -0.65 18.27
N ILE A 158 -8.98 -0.22 17.25
CA ILE A 158 -10.32 0.36 17.44
C ILE A 158 -11.29 -0.67 18.03
N VAL A 159 -11.30 -1.89 17.51
CA VAL A 159 -12.17 -2.97 18.02
C VAL A 159 -11.81 -3.34 19.46
N GLU A 160 -10.51 -3.45 19.79
CA GLU A 160 -10.07 -3.76 21.16
C GLU A 160 -10.40 -2.62 22.14
N ALA A 161 -10.24 -1.35 21.70
CA ALA A 161 -10.62 -0.19 22.51
C ALA A 161 -12.13 -0.16 22.78
N ALA A 162 -12.94 -0.33 21.74
CA ALA A 162 -14.40 -0.36 21.87
C ALA A 162 -14.90 -1.51 22.75
N ALA A 163 -14.18 -2.64 22.76
CA ALA A 163 -14.49 -3.80 23.59
C ALA A 163 -13.94 -3.69 25.02
N GLY A 164 -13.29 -2.59 25.39
CA GLY A 164 -12.70 -2.40 26.73
C GLY A 164 -11.51 -3.32 27.03
N ARG A 165 -10.84 -3.85 25.98
CA ARG A 165 -9.73 -4.80 26.13
C ARG A 165 -8.34 -4.18 26.02
N MET A 166 -8.24 -2.86 25.83
CA MET A 166 -6.95 -2.18 25.82
C MET A 166 -6.42 -1.97 27.23
N PRO A 167 -5.26 -2.52 27.59
CA PRO A 167 -4.73 -2.42 28.96
C PRO A 167 -4.01 -1.09 29.22
N ALA A 168 -3.61 -0.36 28.19
CA ALA A 168 -2.84 0.88 28.30
C ALA A 168 -2.95 1.71 27.01
N PHE A 169 -2.59 2.98 27.11
CA PHE A 169 -2.50 3.92 25.99
C PHE A 169 -1.07 4.44 25.87
N VAL A 170 -0.66 4.77 24.65
CA VAL A 170 0.59 5.47 24.34
C VAL A 170 0.24 6.92 24.01
N ASP A 171 1.05 7.85 24.49
CA ASP A 171 0.92 9.26 24.09
C ASP A 171 1.42 9.43 22.65
N THR A 172 0.49 9.31 21.71
CA THR A 172 0.74 9.41 20.28
C THR A 172 -0.51 9.90 19.56
N GLY A 173 -0.36 10.25 18.29
CA GLY A 173 -1.47 10.69 17.43
C GLY A 173 -1.51 9.93 16.11
N LEU A 174 -2.69 9.85 15.55
CA LEU A 174 -2.93 9.35 14.19
C LEU A 174 -3.77 10.36 13.43
N ASN A 175 -3.41 10.62 12.20
CA ASN A 175 -4.27 11.34 11.27
C ASN A 175 -5.22 10.32 10.64
N LEU A 176 -6.50 10.38 11.00
CA LEU A 176 -7.53 9.46 10.51
C LEU A 176 -8.26 10.06 9.32
N VAL A 177 -8.55 9.22 8.33
CA VAL A 177 -9.36 9.55 7.16
C VAL A 177 -10.39 8.45 6.94
N HIS A 178 -11.58 8.79 6.45
CA HIS A 178 -12.57 7.77 6.09
C HIS A 178 -12.10 7.01 4.84
N VAL A 179 -12.24 5.67 4.83
CA VAL A 179 -11.74 4.84 3.72
C VAL A 179 -12.41 5.18 2.39
N ASP A 180 -13.70 5.57 2.40
CA ASP A 180 -14.42 5.96 1.19
C ASP A 180 -13.96 7.32 0.63
N ASP A 181 -13.31 8.17 1.45
CA ASP A 181 -12.72 9.43 0.98
C ASP A 181 -11.33 9.20 0.35
N VAL A 182 -10.73 8.03 0.59
CA VAL A 182 -9.46 7.62 -0.04
C VAL A 182 -9.71 6.91 -1.36
N ALA A 183 -10.83 6.19 -1.47
CA ALA A 183 -11.18 5.41 -2.65
C ALA A 183 -11.84 6.26 -3.73
#